data_cd5f9cde91bbc02d67eac52b268911b7
#
_entry.id   cd5f9cde91bbc02d67eac52b268911b7
#
_cell.length_a   1.000
_cell.length_b   1.000
_cell.length_c   1.000
_cell.angle_alpha   90.00
_cell.angle_beta   90.00
_cell.angle_gamma   90.00
#
_symmetry.space_group_name_H-M   'P 1'
#
loop_
_entity.id
_entity.type
_entity.pdbx_description
1 polymer ?
#
loop_
_entity_poly.entity_id
_entity_poly.type
_entity_poly.pdbx_seq_one_letter_code
_entity_poly.pdbx_strand_id
1 'polypeptide(L)'
;MHLIGNSLGGAVCVKVAATRPDLTKTLTLISPALPDLRPRLDLVRFPVVGLPRLGPRLIRQYQAALPPERRVGAVIATCYSNPGLYPQARFAAEVAELGRRDSLEYAAAALMGSARALTAEFLRKGRHSPWRDAAHVTAPTLVIYGQHDRLVDPRAAGRAAHVFQDARIVVLPRTGHVAHMEQPDAVADEIAILLGIPGGFRRLSQERVGEGNTQPVRF
;
A
#
# COMPACT_ATOMS: atom_id res chain seq x y z
N MET A 1 11.10 -3.06 15.90
CA MET A 1 9.91 -3.65 15.22
C MET A 1 10.20 -3.85 13.73
N HIS A 2 9.49 -4.77 13.07
CA HIS A 2 9.48 -4.88 11.63
C HIS A 2 8.34 -4.04 11.09
N LEU A 3 8.62 -3.12 10.18
CA LEU A 3 7.61 -2.25 9.58
C LEU A 3 7.23 -2.77 8.21
N ILE A 4 5.93 -2.87 7.92
CA ILE A 4 5.40 -3.22 6.59
C ILE A 4 4.35 -2.18 6.22
N GLY A 5 4.49 -1.54 5.07
CA GLY A 5 3.57 -0.50 4.62
C GLY A 5 3.27 -0.55 3.13
N ASN A 6 1.98 -0.51 2.78
CA ASN A 6 1.53 -0.32 1.40
C ASN A 6 1.09 1.12 1.16
N SER A 7 1.41 1.65 -0.01
CA SER A 7 0.95 2.96 -0.48
C SER A 7 1.23 4.09 0.53
N LEU A 8 0.20 4.79 1.04
CA LEU A 8 0.31 5.79 2.10
C LEU A 8 0.96 5.21 3.36
N GLY A 9 0.61 3.97 3.74
CA GLY A 9 1.25 3.26 4.85
C GLY A 9 2.76 3.11 4.63
N GLY A 10 3.19 2.89 3.39
CA GLY A 10 4.61 2.86 3.02
C GLY A 10 5.31 4.21 3.25
N ALA A 11 4.68 5.33 2.87
CA ALA A 11 5.22 6.66 3.14
C ALA A 11 5.35 6.95 4.65
N VAL A 12 4.35 6.51 5.44
CA VAL A 12 4.40 6.60 6.92
C VAL A 12 5.55 5.76 7.48
N CYS A 13 5.72 4.51 7.00
CA CYS A 13 6.80 3.63 7.44
C CYS A 13 8.18 4.22 7.13
N VAL A 14 8.38 4.82 5.95
CA VAL A 14 9.62 5.54 5.61
C VAL A 14 9.88 6.67 6.62
N LYS A 15 8.86 7.45 6.94
CA LYS A 15 8.98 8.55 7.91
C LYS A 15 9.37 8.05 9.30
N VAL A 16 8.72 6.98 9.77
CA VAL A 16 9.04 6.35 11.06
C VAL A 16 10.47 5.81 11.05
N ALA A 17 10.86 5.04 10.03
CA ALA A 17 12.20 4.46 9.94
C ALA A 17 13.31 5.51 9.90
N ALA A 18 13.08 6.64 9.20
CA ALA A 18 14.04 7.74 9.12
C ALA A 18 14.16 8.54 10.42
N THR A 19 13.06 8.70 11.17
CA THR A 19 13.04 9.52 12.41
C THR A 19 13.28 8.70 13.67
N ARG A 20 13.00 7.40 13.64
CA ARG A 20 13.16 6.46 14.76
C ARG A 20 13.87 5.18 14.31
N PRO A 21 15.15 5.29 13.89
CA PRO A 21 15.95 4.12 13.49
C PRO A 21 16.11 3.12 14.64
N ASP A 22 16.10 3.57 15.88
CA ASP A 22 16.13 2.76 17.11
C ASP A 22 14.97 1.77 17.21
N LEU A 23 13.81 2.10 16.63
CA LEU A 23 12.62 1.25 16.65
C LEU A 23 12.51 0.30 15.43
N THR A 24 13.28 0.56 14.37
CA THR A 24 13.09 -0.12 13.08
C THR A 24 14.15 -1.18 12.87
N LYS A 25 13.76 -2.46 12.92
CA LYS A 25 14.64 -3.60 12.61
C LYS A 25 14.74 -3.86 11.11
N THR A 26 13.60 -3.88 10.41
CA THR A 26 13.51 -3.99 8.95
C THR A 26 12.34 -3.18 8.44
N LEU A 27 12.39 -2.79 7.17
CA LEU A 27 11.36 -2.02 6.49
C LEU A 27 10.94 -2.74 5.20
N THR A 28 9.65 -3.06 5.08
CA THR A 28 9.04 -3.58 3.85
C THR A 28 8.06 -2.56 3.30
N LEU A 29 8.28 -2.16 2.07
CA LEU A 29 7.48 -1.17 1.35
C LEU A 29 6.82 -1.81 0.13
N ILE A 30 5.50 -1.70 0.02
CA ILE A 30 4.73 -2.21 -1.12
C ILE A 30 4.11 -1.02 -1.83
N SER A 31 4.57 -0.73 -3.05
CA SER A 31 4.12 0.44 -3.83
C SER A 31 4.04 1.72 -2.97
N PRO A 32 5.12 2.12 -2.27
CA PRO A 32 5.07 3.23 -1.32
C PRO A 32 4.69 4.54 -2.01
N ALA A 33 3.80 5.32 -1.40
CA ALA A 33 3.38 6.62 -1.91
C ALA A 33 4.47 7.68 -1.70
N LEU A 34 5.58 7.53 -2.41
CA LEU A 34 6.66 8.51 -2.50
C LEU A 34 6.47 9.37 -3.77
N PRO A 35 6.85 10.67 -3.75
CA PRO A 35 6.62 11.56 -4.86
C PRO A 35 7.28 11.07 -6.16
N ASP A 36 6.49 10.87 -7.21
CA ASP A 36 6.96 10.52 -8.53
C ASP A 36 7.55 11.72 -9.27
N LEU A 37 8.46 11.45 -10.21
CA LEU A 37 8.98 12.48 -11.12
C LEU A 37 7.91 13.03 -12.07
N ARG A 38 6.89 12.23 -12.35
CA ARG A 38 5.73 12.59 -13.19
C ARG A 38 4.45 12.23 -12.45
N PRO A 39 3.76 13.22 -11.85
CA PRO A 39 2.46 12.99 -11.20
C PRO A 39 1.49 12.38 -12.20
N ARG A 40 0.83 11.28 -11.81
CA ARG A 40 -0.23 10.68 -12.63
C ARG A 40 -1.51 11.51 -12.48
N LEU A 41 -2.24 11.64 -13.57
CA LEU A 41 -3.48 12.45 -13.60
C LEU A 41 -4.51 12.00 -12.56
N ASP A 42 -4.54 10.71 -12.22
CA ASP A 42 -5.44 10.17 -11.19
C ASP A 42 -5.13 10.69 -9.79
N LEU A 43 -3.87 11.05 -9.51
CA LEU A 43 -3.47 11.64 -8.22
C LEU A 43 -3.91 13.11 -8.07
N VAL A 44 -4.26 13.81 -9.17
CA VAL A 44 -4.74 15.21 -9.14
C VAL A 44 -6.07 15.32 -8.37
N ARG A 45 -6.82 14.24 -8.23
CA ARG A 45 -8.09 14.23 -7.48
C ARG A 45 -7.88 14.30 -5.96
N PHE A 46 -6.77 13.80 -5.43
CA PHE A 46 -6.51 13.82 -3.99
C PHE A 46 -6.45 15.24 -3.38
N PRO A 47 -5.73 16.21 -3.97
CA PRO A 47 -5.76 17.58 -3.49
C PRO A 47 -7.17 18.18 -3.41
N VAL A 48 -8.01 17.91 -4.42
CA VAL A 48 -9.38 18.43 -4.48
C VAL A 48 -10.26 17.84 -3.37
N VAL A 49 -10.14 16.54 -3.12
CA VAL A 49 -10.83 15.87 -1.99
C VAL A 49 -10.38 16.44 -0.65
N GLY A 50 -9.12 16.86 -0.54
CA GLY A 50 -8.57 17.50 0.67
C GLY A 50 -9.10 18.90 0.97
N LEU A 51 -9.79 19.59 0.04
CA LEU A 51 -10.27 20.98 0.24
C LEU A 51 -11.40 21.06 1.29
N PRO A 52 -11.31 21.96 2.30
CA PRO A 52 -12.19 21.94 3.48
C PRO A 52 -13.69 22.07 3.18
N ARG A 53 -14.07 22.84 2.17
CA ARG A 53 -15.50 23.08 1.81
C ARG A 53 -15.96 22.20 0.66
N LEU A 54 -15.09 21.92 -0.29
CA LEU A 54 -15.41 21.16 -1.51
C LEU A 54 -15.34 19.65 -1.28
N GLY A 55 -14.33 19.18 -0.55
CA GLY A 55 -14.11 17.76 -0.29
C GLY A 55 -15.34 17.04 0.30
N PRO A 56 -15.97 17.54 1.39
CA PRO A 56 -17.15 16.92 1.97
C PRO A 56 -18.34 16.84 1.00
N ARG A 57 -18.50 17.86 0.14
CA ARG A 57 -19.56 17.86 -0.89
C ARG A 57 -19.30 16.79 -1.94
N LEU A 58 -18.08 16.71 -2.44
CA LEU A 58 -17.68 15.71 -3.45
C LEU A 58 -17.80 14.28 -2.90
N ILE A 59 -17.38 14.04 -1.66
CA ILE A 59 -17.51 12.72 -1.02
C ILE A 59 -18.99 12.34 -0.93
N ARG A 60 -19.85 13.23 -0.41
CA ARG A 60 -21.30 12.96 -0.31
C ARG A 60 -21.95 12.74 -1.68
N GLN A 61 -21.61 13.56 -2.67
CA GLN A 61 -22.12 13.38 -4.04
C GLN A 61 -21.67 12.04 -4.64
N TYR A 62 -20.43 11.66 -4.45
CA TYR A 62 -19.91 10.37 -4.90
C TYR A 62 -20.60 9.20 -4.22
N GLN A 63 -20.82 9.28 -2.90
CA GLN A 63 -21.53 8.25 -2.13
C GLN A 63 -23.00 8.14 -2.54
N ALA A 64 -23.66 9.27 -2.80
CA ALA A 64 -25.07 9.29 -3.24
C ALA A 64 -25.24 8.81 -4.70
N ALA A 65 -24.27 9.11 -5.57
CA ALA A 65 -24.34 8.77 -6.98
C ALA A 65 -24.02 7.31 -7.30
N LEU A 66 -23.22 6.65 -6.46
CA LEU A 66 -22.71 5.30 -6.74
C LEU A 66 -22.96 4.35 -5.57
N PRO A 67 -23.63 3.21 -5.82
CA PRO A 67 -23.80 2.18 -4.81
C PRO A 67 -22.46 1.59 -4.36
N PRO A 68 -22.37 1.02 -3.15
CA PRO A 68 -21.13 0.47 -2.59
C PRO A 68 -20.42 -0.51 -3.52
N GLU A 69 -21.15 -1.35 -4.23
CA GLU A 69 -20.62 -2.35 -5.18
C GLU A 69 -19.82 -1.67 -6.32
N ARG A 70 -20.36 -0.59 -6.88
CA ARG A 70 -19.66 0.15 -7.95
C ARG A 70 -18.43 0.87 -7.43
N ARG A 71 -18.49 1.38 -6.19
CA ARG A 71 -17.35 2.05 -5.56
C ARG A 71 -16.23 1.06 -5.24
N VAL A 72 -16.54 -0.11 -4.70
CA VAL A 72 -15.58 -1.21 -4.47
C VAL A 72 -15.01 -1.69 -5.80
N GLY A 73 -15.85 -1.91 -6.82
CA GLY A 73 -15.40 -2.30 -8.16
C GLY A 73 -14.43 -1.29 -8.78
N ALA A 74 -14.67 0.01 -8.60
CA ALA A 74 -13.78 1.07 -9.08
C ALA A 74 -12.40 1.04 -8.38
N VAL A 75 -12.37 0.78 -7.07
CA VAL A 75 -11.12 0.62 -6.31
C VAL A 75 -10.35 -0.60 -6.81
N ILE A 76 -11.03 -1.75 -6.95
CA ILE A 76 -10.42 -2.98 -7.47
C ILE A 76 -9.86 -2.75 -8.88
N ALA A 77 -10.64 -2.14 -9.77
CA ALA A 77 -10.22 -1.82 -11.13
C ALA A 77 -8.99 -0.91 -11.19
N THR A 78 -8.80 -0.05 -10.20
CA THR A 78 -7.65 0.86 -10.11
C THR A 78 -6.42 0.17 -9.51
N CYS A 79 -6.63 -0.62 -8.45
CA CYS A 79 -5.54 -1.19 -7.64
C CYS A 79 -5.00 -2.51 -8.18
N TYR A 80 -5.83 -3.32 -8.84
CA TYR A 80 -5.43 -4.63 -9.35
C TYR A 80 -4.99 -4.58 -10.81
N SER A 81 -4.01 -5.40 -11.16
CA SER A 81 -3.57 -5.59 -12.55
C SER A 81 -4.64 -6.30 -13.38
N ASN A 82 -5.29 -7.30 -12.80
CA ASN A 82 -6.41 -8.04 -13.38
C ASN A 82 -7.62 -8.10 -12.41
N PRO A 83 -8.54 -7.13 -12.49
CA PRO A 83 -9.73 -7.10 -11.64
C PRO A 83 -10.63 -8.34 -11.76
N GLY A 84 -10.61 -9.03 -12.91
CA GLY A 84 -11.43 -10.24 -13.15
C GLY A 84 -11.03 -11.44 -12.29
N LEU A 85 -9.84 -11.44 -11.72
CA LEU A 85 -9.37 -12.49 -10.81
C LEU A 85 -9.72 -12.22 -9.34
N TYR A 86 -10.41 -11.11 -9.04
CA TYR A 86 -10.77 -10.79 -7.66
C TYR A 86 -11.82 -11.79 -7.12
N PRO A 87 -11.58 -12.45 -5.95
CA PRO A 87 -12.48 -13.46 -5.42
C PRO A 87 -13.86 -12.87 -5.07
N GLN A 88 -14.95 -13.49 -5.58
CA GLN A 88 -16.32 -12.99 -5.37
C GLN A 88 -16.73 -12.95 -3.88
N ALA A 89 -16.31 -13.94 -3.10
CA ALA A 89 -16.58 -13.95 -1.66
C ALA A 89 -15.94 -12.76 -0.94
N ARG A 90 -14.72 -12.37 -1.35
CA ARG A 90 -14.02 -11.22 -0.82
C ARG A 90 -14.66 -9.90 -1.26
N PHE A 91 -15.19 -9.84 -2.49
CA PHE A 91 -15.92 -8.69 -2.98
C PHE A 91 -17.13 -8.35 -2.11
N ALA A 92 -17.94 -9.35 -1.76
CA ALA A 92 -19.09 -9.15 -0.89
C ALA A 92 -18.69 -8.63 0.51
N ALA A 93 -17.61 -9.15 1.07
CA ALA A 93 -17.07 -8.67 2.35
C ALA A 93 -16.58 -7.21 2.28
N GLU A 94 -15.92 -6.82 1.20
CA GLU A 94 -15.48 -5.43 0.99
C GLU A 94 -16.66 -4.46 0.81
N VAL A 95 -17.73 -4.89 0.13
CA VAL A 95 -18.95 -4.11 -0.01
C VAL A 95 -19.60 -3.86 1.36
N ALA A 96 -19.73 -4.93 2.17
CA ALA A 96 -20.27 -4.83 3.53
C ALA A 96 -19.42 -3.90 4.41
N GLU A 97 -18.09 -4.05 4.35
CA GLU A 97 -17.15 -3.20 5.10
C GLU A 97 -17.21 -1.73 4.64
N LEU A 98 -17.34 -1.48 3.34
CA LEU A 98 -17.51 -0.10 2.83
C LEU A 98 -18.79 0.53 3.38
N GLY A 99 -19.92 -0.22 3.40
CA GLY A 99 -21.16 0.23 4.00
C GLY A 99 -21.01 0.55 5.50
N ARG A 100 -20.29 -0.31 6.24
CA ARG A 100 -19.98 -0.06 7.64
C ARG A 100 -19.12 1.20 7.83
N ARG A 101 -18.11 1.42 6.98
CA ARG A 101 -17.28 2.65 7.04
C ARG A 101 -18.08 3.91 6.72
N ASP A 102 -18.97 3.85 5.74
CA ASP A 102 -19.79 5.00 5.37
C ASP A 102 -20.69 5.48 6.52
N SER A 103 -21.06 4.59 7.47
CA SER A 103 -21.83 4.94 8.65
C SER A 103 -21.00 5.60 9.79
N LEU A 104 -19.67 5.60 9.69
CA LEU A 104 -18.81 6.21 10.69
C LEU A 104 -18.75 7.73 10.52
N GLU A 105 -19.08 8.47 11.55
CA GLU A 105 -19.11 9.95 11.54
C GLU A 105 -17.77 10.57 11.13
N TYR A 106 -16.65 9.95 11.51
CA TYR A 106 -15.31 10.44 11.23
C TYR A 106 -14.73 9.99 9.87
N ALA A 107 -15.40 9.07 9.13
CA ALA A 107 -14.83 8.46 7.91
C ALA A 107 -14.45 9.50 6.85
N ALA A 108 -15.35 10.43 6.57
CA ALA A 108 -15.08 11.50 5.60
C ALA A 108 -13.94 12.42 6.06
N ALA A 109 -13.91 12.77 7.36
CA ALA A 109 -12.85 13.62 7.92
C ALA A 109 -11.48 12.91 7.87
N ALA A 110 -11.43 11.61 8.17
CA ALA A 110 -10.22 10.79 8.07
C ALA A 110 -9.70 10.72 6.62
N LEU A 111 -10.58 10.46 5.65
CA LEU A 111 -10.22 10.43 4.22
C LEU A 111 -9.66 11.78 3.76
N MET A 112 -10.33 12.89 4.10
CA MET A 112 -9.87 14.24 3.78
C MET A 112 -8.53 14.57 4.45
N GLY A 113 -8.36 14.17 5.70
CA GLY A 113 -7.11 14.34 6.46
C GLY A 113 -5.96 13.61 5.78
N SER A 114 -6.18 12.35 5.40
CA SER A 114 -5.19 11.54 4.67
C SER A 114 -4.84 12.13 3.31
N ALA A 115 -5.84 12.59 2.54
CA ALA A 115 -5.62 13.22 1.24
C ALA A 115 -4.80 14.52 1.38
N ARG A 116 -5.09 15.36 2.39
CA ARG A 116 -4.30 16.57 2.68
C ARG A 116 -2.87 16.26 3.09
N ALA A 117 -2.70 15.28 3.98
CA ALA A 117 -1.38 14.87 4.45
C ALA A 117 -0.52 14.34 3.29
N LEU A 118 -1.08 13.47 2.45
CA LEU A 118 -0.39 12.94 1.28
C LEU A 118 -0.01 14.05 0.29
N THR A 119 -0.94 14.97 0.02
CA THR A 119 -0.68 16.13 -0.85
C THR A 119 0.44 17.01 -0.28
N ALA A 120 0.39 17.30 1.03
CA ALA A 120 1.42 18.09 1.69
C ALA A 120 2.80 17.40 1.60
N GLU A 121 2.88 16.09 1.82
CA GLU A 121 4.13 15.32 1.69
C GLU A 121 4.65 15.35 0.24
N PHE A 122 3.80 15.26 -0.78
CA PHE A 122 4.22 15.34 -2.18
C PHE A 122 4.73 16.73 -2.59
N LEU A 123 4.26 17.78 -1.94
CA LEU A 123 4.72 19.16 -2.17
C LEU A 123 6.02 19.50 -1.43
N ARG A 124 6.46 18.66 -0.49
CA ARG A 124 7.72 18.87 0.24
C ARG A 124 8.91 18.68 -0.68
N LYS A 125 9.82 19.67 -0.69
CA LYS A 125 11.01 19.71 -1.55
C LYS A 125 12.30 19.83 -0.74
N GLY A 126 13.44 19.63 -1.42
CA GLY A 126 14.77 19.78 -0.84
C GLY A 126 14.98 18.85 0.36
N ARG A 127 15.48 19.40 1.47
CA ARG A 127 15.79 18.66 2.71
C ARG A 127 14.57 18.04 3.40
N HIS A 128 13.38 18.45 3.02
CA HIS A 128 12.11 17.96 3.58
C HIS A 128 11.38 16.97 2.65
N SER A 129 11.96 16.63 1.51
CA SER A 129 11.36 15.67 0.58
C SER A 129 11.26 14.28 1.21
N PRO A 130 10.17 13.52 0.99
CA PRO A 130 10.06 12.13 1.41
C PRO A 130 11.19 11.23 0.91
N TRP A 131 11.78 11.53 -0.26
CA TRP A 131 12.97 10.85 -0.74
C TRP A 131 14.23 11.16 0.08
N ARG A 132 14.27 12.32 0.74
CA ARG A 132 15.35 12.62 1.69
C ARG A 132 15.19 11.81 2.97
N ASP A 133 13.96 11.64 3.46
CA ASP A 133 13.68 10.72 4.56
C ASP A 133 14.13 9.29 4.19
N ALA A 134 13.77 8.80 2.99
CA ALA A 134 14.22 7.49 2.49
C ALA A 134 15.74 7.32 2.49
N ALA A 135 16.51 8.37 2.15
CA ALA A 135 17.97 8.36 2.20
C ALA A 135 18.57 8.26 3.62
N HIS A 136 17.77 8.54 4.66
CA HIS A 136 18.19 8.41 6.06
C HIS A 136 17.74 7.08 6.70
N VAL A 137 17.05 6.22 5.97
CA VAL A 137 16.70 4.88 6.45
C VAL A 137 17.96 4.03 6.47
N THR A 138 18.32 3.55 7.65
CA THR A 138 19.47 2.65 7.88
C THR A 138 19.09 1.18 8.04
N ALA A 139 17.80 0.90 8.25
CA ALA A 139 17.31 -0.46 8.40
C ALA A 139 17.33 -1.21 7.06
N PRO A 140 17.66 -2.51 7.03
CA PRO A 140 17.50 -3.35 5.87
C PRO A 140 16.10 -3.23 5.29
N THR A 141 16.00 -2.90 4.00
CA THR A 141 14.75 -2.50 3.36
C THR A 141 14.43 -3.39 2.17
N LEU A 142 13.17 -3.80 2.06
CA LEU A 142 12.59 -4.43 0.88
C LEU A 142 11.58 -3.47 0.26
N VAL A 143 11.73 -3.17 -1.04
CA VAL A 143 10.76 -2.34 -1.76
C VAL A 143 10.18 -3.14 -2.92
N ILE A 144 8.87 -3.34 -2.91
CA ILE A 144 8.14 -4.09 -3.93
C ILE A 144 7.26 -3.15 -4.73
N TYR A 145 7.36 -3.19 -6.05
CA TYR A 145 6.47 -2.50 -6.99
C TYR A 145 5.72 -3.50 -7.86
N GLY A 146 4.49 -3.21 -8.20
CA GLY A 146 3.79 -3.94 -9.26
C GLY A 146 4.07 -3.32 -10.63
N GLN A 147 4.42 -4.14 -11.62
CA GLN A 147 4.72 -3.69 -12.98
C GLN A 147 3.55 -2.92 -13.63
N HIS A 148 2.31 -3.30 -13.30
CA HIS A 148 1.08 -2.70 -13.82
C HIS A 148 0.40 -1.75 -12.81
N ASP A 149 1.14 -1.26 -11.82
CA ASP A 149 0.62 -0.30 -10.86
C ASP A 149 0.18 1.00 -11.57
N ARG A 150 -1.09 1.37 -11.36
CA ARG A 150 -1.69 2.56 -11.96
C ARG A 150 -1.64 3.78 -11.05
N LEU A 151 -1.34 3.60 -9.77
CA LEU A 151 -1.30 4.66 -8.77
C LEU A 151 0.12 5.14 -8.49
N VAL A 152 1.07 4.21 -8.34
CA VAL A 152 2.49 4.53 -8.15
C VAL A 152 3.27 4.07 -9.38
N ASP A 153 4.12 4.92 -9.92
CA ASP A 153 4.91 4.58 -11.10
C ASP A 153 6.00 3.55 -10.77
N PRO A 154 5.97 2.34 -11.35
CA PRO A 154 6.99 1.32 -11.07
C PRO A 154 8.41 1.74 -11.49
N ARG A 155 8.56 2.78 -12.32
CA ARG A 155 9.88 3.38 -12.64
C ARG A 155 10.54 4.03 -11.42
N ALA A 156 9.77 4.32 -10.37
CA ALA A 156 10.30 4.75 -9.08
C ALA A 156 11.23 3.70 -8.44
N ALA A 157 11.17 2.43 -8.85
CA ALA A 157 12.08 1.37 -8.46
C ALA A 157 13.56 1.75 -8.70
N GLY A 158 13.87 2.34 -9.86
CA GLY A 158 15.22 2.81 -10.15
C GLY A 158 15.68 3.89 -9.18
N ARG A 159 14.80 4.83 -8.82
CA ARG A 159 15.11 5.86 -7.82
C ARG A 159 15.26 5.26 -6.43
N ALA A 160 14.40 4.34 -6.04
CA ALA A 160 14.49 3.65 -4.75
C ALA A 160 15.84 2.93 -4.60
N ALA A 161 16.31 2.23 -5.63
CA ALA A 161 17.59 1.55 -5.64
C ALA A 161 18.80 2.47 -5.41
N HIS A 162 18.69 3.75 -5.82
CA HIS A 162 19.77 4.72 -5.63
C HIS A 162 19.68 5.50 -4.30
N VAL A 163 18.48 5.56 -3.71
CA VAL A 163 18.22 6.42 -2.55
C VAL A 163 18.33 5.67 -1.23
N PHE A 164 17.77 4.48 -1.12
CA PHE A 164 17.88 3.65 0.09
C PHE A 164 19.32 3.10 0.20
N GLN A 165 19.86 3.12 1.42
CA GLN A 165 21.26 2.71 1.67
C GLN A 165 21.46 1.19 1.58
N ASP A 166 20.51 0.42 2.13
CA ASP A 166 20.51 -1.03 2.13
C ASP A 166 19.11 -1.53 1.72
N ALA A 167 18.92 -1.71 0.41
CA ALA A 167 17.62 -2.08 -0.11
C ALA A 167 17.66 -3.14 -1.21
N ARG A 168 16.79 -4.12 -1.05
CA ARG A 168 16.39 -5.05 -2.12
C ARG A 168 15.15 -4.47 -2.81
N ILE A 169 15.23 -4.27 -4.13
CA ILE A 169 14.14 -3.75 -4.94
C ILE A 169 13.57 -4.85 -5.82
N VAL A 170 12.27 -5.07 -5.78
CA VAL A 170 11.57 -6.10 -6.56
C VAL A 170 10.45 -5.45 -7.36
N VAL A 171 10.37 -5.76 -8.66
CA VAL A 171 9.24 -5.37 -9.52
C VAL A 171 8.52 -6.65 -9.95
N LEU A 172 7.32 -6.88 -9.41
CA LEU A 172 6.54 -8.07 -9.70
C LEU A 172 5.79 -7.92 -11.04
N PRO A 173 5.96 -8.87 -11.98
CA PRO A 173 5.27 -8.84 -13.25
C PRO A 173 3.77 -9.09 -13.05
N ARG A 174 2.93 -8.55 -13.97
CA ARG A 174 1.48 -8.71 -13.95
C ARG A 174 0.81 -8.40 -12.60
N THR A 175 1.36 -7.44 -11.88
CA THR A 175 0.93 -7.04 -10.53
C THR A 175 0.60 -5.56 -10.53
N GLY A 176 -0.48 -5.18 -9.87
CA GLY A 176 -0.91 -3.79 -9.68
C GLY A 176 -0.38 -3.19 -8.37
N HIS A 177 -1.18 -2.30 -7.79
CA HIS A 177 -0.83 -1.51 -6.60
C HIS A 177 -0.79 -2.30 -5.28
N VAL A 178 -1.50 -3.41 -5.23
CA VAL A 178 -1.70 -4.22 -4.02
C VAL A 178 -1.04 -5.59 -4.14
N ALA A 179 0.27 -5.60 -4.38
CA ALA A 179 1.05 -6.80 -4.65
C ALA A 179 0.84 -7.91 -3.60
N HIS A 180 0.72 -7.55 -2.32
CA HIS A 180 0.45 -8.49 -1.22
C HIS A 180 -0.93 -9.15 -1.28
N MET A 181 -1.84 -8.62 -2.08
CA MET A 181 -3.18 -9.19 -2.32
C MET A 181 -3.25 -9.95 -3.65
N GLU A 182 -2.48 -9.54 -4.65
CA GLU A 182 -2.46 -10.18 -5.97
C GLU A 182 -1.50 -11.36 -6.04
N GLN A 183 -0.34 -11.25 -5.39
CA GLN A 183 0.71 -12.28 -5.36
C GLN A 183 1.22 -12.48 -3.92
N PRO A 184 0.36 -12.96 -2.98
CA PRO A 184 0.70 -13.06 -1.56
C PRO A 184 1.92 -13.94 -1.30
N ASP A 185 2.04 -15.07 -2.00
CA ASP A 185 3.17 -15.99 -1.82
C ASP A 185 4.50 -15.36 -2.24
N ALA A 186 4.53 -14.67 -3.39
CA ALA A 186 5.74 -14.00 -3.86
C ALA A 186 6.17 -12.87 -2.90
N VAL A 187 5.21 -12.11 -2.37
CA VAL A 187 5.49 -11.07 -1.38
C VAL A 187 5.97 -11.67 -0.06
N ALA A 188 5.35 -12.76 0.39
CA ALA A 188 5.74 -13.46 1.61
C ALA A 188 7.16 -14.06 1.50
N ASP A 189 7.52 -14.65 0.35
CA ASP A 189 8.86 -15.18 0.10
C ASP A 189 9.92 -14.07 0.14
N GLU A 190 9.66 -12.91 -0.46
CA GLU A 190 10.58 -11.77 -0.40
C GLU A 190 10.75 -11.21 1.02
N ILE A 191 9.67 -11.17 1.80
CA ILE A 191 9.72 -10.79 3.22
C ILE A 191 10.54 -11.82 4.02
N ALA A 192 10.36 -13.12 3.77
CA ALA A 192 11.12 -14.17 4.43
C ALA A 192 12.63 -14.04 4.13
N ILE A 193 13.00 -13.72 2.90
CA ILE A 193 14.39 -13.43 2.52
C ILE A 193 14.93 -12.24 3.33
N LEU A 194 14.19 -11.12 3.42
CA LEU A 194 14.58 -9.95 4.22
C LEU A 194 14.79 -10.29 5.70
N LEU A 195 13.96 -11.20 6.23
CA LEU A 195 14.02 -11.62 7.64
C LEU A 195 15.07 -12.70 7.90
N GLY A 196 15.79 -13.19 6.88
CA GLY A 196 16.77 -14.25 7.00
C GLY A 196 16.16 -15.62 7.33
N ILE A 197 14.89 -15.86 6.93
CA ILE A 197 14.19 -17.12 7.18
C ILE A 197 14.62 -18.14 6.12
N PRO A 198 15.32 -19.22 6.48
CA PRO A 198 15.80 -20.21 5.53
C PRO A 198 14.64 -20.93 4.83
N GLY A 199 14.70 -21.04 3.49
CA GLY A 199 13.73 -21.79 2.69
C GLY A 199 12.41 -21.07 2.39
N GLY A 200 12.31 -19.77 2.73
CA GLY A 200 11.17 -18.93 2.41
C GLY A 200 9.89 -19.28 3.17
N PHE A 201 8.80 -18.61 2.83
CA PHE A 201 7.49 -18.80 3.47
C PHE A 201 6.87 -20.19 3.19
N ARG A 202 7.14 -20.77 2.01
CA ARG A 202 6.62 -22.09 1.62
C ARG A 202 7.06 -23.20 2.58
N ARG A 203 8.30 -23.15 3.09
CA ARG A 203 8.79 -24.11 4.07
C ARG A 203 8.05 -24.00 5.40
N LEU A 204 7.81 -22.78 5.88
CA LEU A 204 7.05 -22.54 7.11
C LEU A 204 5.60 -23.02 7.01
N SER A 205 4.99 -22.91 5.83
CA SER A 205 3.62 -23.38 5.58
C SER A 205 3.56 -24.92 5.59
N GLN A 206 4.57 -25.58 5.05
CA GLN A 206 4.68 -27.05 5.03
C GLN A 206 4.97 -27.64 6.42
N GLU A 207 5.82 -27.01 7.21
CA GLU A 207 6.12 -27.44 8.58
C GLU A 207 4.89 -27.31 9.49
N ARG A 208 4.06 -26.26 9.35
CA ARG A 208 2.79 -26.10 10.11
C ARG A 208 1.72 -27.12 9.72
N VAL A 209 1.66 -27.56 8.47
CA VAL A 209 0.72 -28.61 8.01
C VAL A 209 1.13 -29.99 8.52
N GLY A 210 2.43 -30.22 8.76
CA GLY A 210 2.95 -31.47 9.32
C GLY A 210 2.72 -31.64 10.84
N GLU A 211 2.58 -30.55 11.59
CA GLU A 211 2.40 -30.56 13.05
C GLU A 211 0.94 -30.42 13.53
N GLY A 212 0.00 -30.13 12.63
CA GLY A 212 -1.41 -29.88 12.98
C GLY A 212 -2.34 -30.97 12.50
N ASN A 213 -2.87 -31.75 13.43
CA ASN A 213 -4.06 -32.56 13.24
C ASN A 213 -5.21 -31.66 12.72
N THR A 214 -5.43 -31.69 11.41
CA THR A 214 -6.37 -30.82 10.70
C THR A 214 -7.79 -31.24 10.95
N GLN A 215 -8.48 -30.58 11.88
CA GLN A 215 -9.92 -30.43 11.74
C GLN A 215 -10.19 -29.20 10.83
N PRO A 216 -10.98 -29.34 9.76
CA PRO A 216 -11.35 -28.22 8.93
C PRO A 216 -12.24 -27.26 9.72
N VAL A 217 -11.78 -26.02 9.89
CA VAL A 217 -12.64 -24.94 10.37
C VAL A 217 -13.66 -24.68 9.26
N ARG A 218 -14.92 -25.04 9.49
CA ARG A 218 -16.05 -24.61 8.66
C ARG A 218 -16.38 -23.18 9.04
N PHE A 219 -16.24 -22.27 8.07
CA PHE A 219 -16.81 -20.93 8.12
C PHE A 219 -18.25 -20.95 7.64
#